data_7eda61c2cbaedcc2c68f0d82554236d6
#
_entry.id   7eda61c2cbaedcc2c68f0d82554236d6
#
_cell.length_a   1.000
_cell.length_b   1.000
_cell.length_c   1.000
_cell.angle_alpha   90.00
_cell.angle_beta   90.00
_cell.angle_gamma   90.00
#
_symmetry.space_group_name_H-M   'P 1'
#
loop_
_entity.id
_entity.type
_entity.pdbx_description
1 polymer ?
#
loop_
_entity_poly.entity_id
_entity_poly.type
_entity_poly.pdbx_seq_one_letter_code
_entity_poly.pdbx_strand_id
1 'polypeptide(L)'
;MLPHSRQGHGAPTFVLMHYLGGSHRTWFPTLPYLDGEHECIAINTPGFGDAAQVEGYTVEAMVEHVDHCIRELGLTNCVLVGHSMTGKVAVVLASRRPDYLTGLVLVAPSPPGPQPMSDADRDQQRAYAKTRPEAEAFVDESSTLRLPDDVREVAIADAQRLNLDAWRAWVDHGSREDWTARLGTIDYPVLLVCGELDEQVPGPEEQRRTTLAAFTHSTLEVIPNAGHLMPMQTPQALAKLMLTFAREQCSK
;
A
#
# COMPACT_ATOMS: atom_id res chain seq x y z
N MET A 1 0.99 1.10 19.60
CA MET A 1 1.85 1.07 18.38
C MET A 1 1.50 -0.15 17.54
N LEU A 2 1.42 0.00 16.22
CA LEU A 2 1.18 -1.12 15.30
C LEU A 2 2.39 -2.07 15.25
N PRO A 3 2.18 -3.40 15.16
CA PRO A 3 3.24 -4.36 14.91
C PRO A 3 3.94 -4.07 13.58
N HIS A 4 5.26 -4.12 13.57
CA HIS A 4 6.07 -3.77 12.39
C HIS A 4 7.40 -4.53 12.38
N SER A 5 8.03 -4.59 11.22
CA SER A 5 9.46 -4.92 11.09
C SER A 5 10.26 -3.65 10.83
N ARG A 6 11.50 -3.62 11.30
CA ARG A 6 12.43 -2.50 11.12
C ARG A 6 13.79 -3.02 10.70
N GLN A 7 14.34 -2.50 9.61
CA GLN A 7 15.66 -2.87 9.12
C GLN A 7 16.28 -1.75 8.29
N GLY A 8 17.59 -1.88 8.01
CA GLY A 8 18.36 -0.86 7.30
C GLY A 8 18.67 0.36 8.15
N HIS A 9 19.23 1.38 7.52
CA HIS A 9 19.60 2.65 8.12
C HIS A 9 19.67 3.73 7.04
N GLY A 10 19.61 4.98 7.43
CA GLY A 10 19.65 6.12 6.51
C GLY A 10 18.30 6.84 6.41
N ALA A 11 18.29 7.97 5.72
CA ALA A 11 17.12 8.84 5.59
C ALA A 11 16.91 9.25 4.13
N PRO A 12 15.67 9.53 3.73
CA PRO A 12 14.43 9.37 4.54
C PRO A 12 14.13 7.92 4.89
N THR A 13 13.36 7.70 5.98
CA THR A 13 12.85 6.39 6.36
C THR A 13 11.66 6.02 5.47
N PHE A 14 11.67 4.85 4.85
CA PHE A 14 10.49 4.32 4.17
C PHE A 14 9.52 3.66 5.17
N VAL A 15 8.31 4.18 5.28
CA VAL A 15 7.22 3.55 6.04
C VAL A 15 6.31 2.82 5.06
N LEU A 16 6.35 1.49 5.08
CA LEU A 16 5.79 0.61 4.06
C LEU A 16 4.49 -0.03 4.55
N MET A 17 3.40 0.22 3.82
CA MET A 17 2.07 -0.32 4.12
C MET A 17 1.63 -1.29 3.01
N HIS A 18 1.04 -2.40 3.42
CA HIS A 18 0.67 -3.52 2.55
C HIS A 18 -0.72 -3.37 1.89
N TYR A 19 -1.01 -4.24 0.91
CA TYR A 19 -2.30 -4.37 0.22
C TYR A 19 -3.35 -5.10 1.08
N LEU A 20 -4.61 -5.12 0.61
CA LEU A 20 -5.70 -5.89 1.23
C LEU A 20 -5.32 -7.38 1.31
N GLY A 21 -5.36 -7.96 2.49
CA GLY A 21 -4.99 -9.37 2.70
C GLY A 21 -3.49 -9.63 2.94
N GLY A 22 -2.63 -8.63 2.73
CA GLY A 22 -1.20 -8.72 3.02
C GLY A 22 -0.82 -8.47 4.47
N SER A 23 0.46 -8.32 4.73
CA SER A 23 1.06 -7.91 6.00
C SER A 23 2.38 -7.15 5.74
N HIS A 24 3.11 -6.79 6.80
CA HIS A 24 4.47 -6.25 6.66
C HIS A 24 5.38 -7.15 5.79
N ARG A 25 5.12 -8.47 5.74
CA ARG A 25 5.88 -9.45 4.95
C ARG A 25 5.72 -9.26 3.43
N THR A 26 4.71 -8.54 2.97
CA THR A 26 4.56 -8.13 1.56
C THR A 26 5.83 -7.47 1.01
N TRP A 27 6.56 -6.78 1.88
CA TRP A 27 7.74 -6.00 1.51
C TRP A 27 9.06 -6.78 1.60
N PHE A 28 9.07 -7.98 2.21
CA PHE A 28 10.30 -8.74 2.41
C PHE A 28 11.13 -8.99 1.14
N PRO A 29 10.52 -9.26 -0.04
CA PRO A 29 11.30 -9.38 -1.27
C PRO A 29 11.93 -8.06 -1.75
N THR A 30 11.33 -6.91 -1.39
CA THR A 30 11.79 -5.59 -1.80
C THR A 30 12.86 -5.01 -0.85
N LEU A 31 12.76 -5.32 0.45
CA LEU A 31 13.61 -4.75 1.50
C LEU A 31 15.12 -4.91 1.23
N PRO A 32 15.66 -6.05 0.75
CA PRO A 32 17.08 -6.21 0.48
C PRO A 32 17.66 -5.23 -0.56
N TYR A 33 16.80 -4.60 -1.35
CA TYR A 33 17.21 -3.59 -2.33
C TYR A 33 17.12 -2.15 -1.80
N LEU A 34 16.54 -1.94 -0.61
CA LEU A 34 16.33 -0.64 0.02
C LEU A 34 17.22 -0.42 1.25
N ASP A 35 17.45 -1.45 2.07
CA ASP A 35 18.03 -1.37 3.41
C ASP A 35 19.52 -0.98 3.45
N GLY A 36 20.20 -1.00 2.32
CA GLY A 36 21.57 -0.51 2.20
C GLY A 36 21.70 1.02 2.19
N GLU A 37 20.62 1.75 1.86
CA GLU A 37 20.61 3.21 1.73
C GLU A 37 19.59 3.89 2.67
N HIS A 38 18.53 3.19 3.04
CA HIS A 38 17.41 3.75 3.80
C HIS A 38 16.96 2.83 4.94
N GLU A 39 16.54 3.44 6.04
CA GLU A 39 15.77 2.71 7.04
C GLU A 39 14.39 2.38 6.47
N CYS A 40 13.94 1.14 6.68
CA CYS A 40 12.65 0.63 6.23
C CYS A 40 11.84 0.10 7.42
N ILE A 41 10.62 0.60 7.58
CA ILE A 41 9.67 0.17 8.58
C ILE A 41 8.42 -0.32 7.87
N ALA A 42 8.23 -1.65 7.84
CA ALA A 42 7.03 -2.23 7.26
C ALA A 42 6.01 -2.54 8.36
N ILE A 43 4.83 -1.93 8.30
CA ILE A 43 3.80 -2.00 9.33
C ILE A 43 2.66 -2.93 8.94
N ASN A 44 2.04 -3.54 9.95
CA ASN A 44 0.75 -4.23 9.79
C ASN A 44 -0.37 -3.25 10.11
N THR A 45 -1.29 -3.04 9.16
CA THR A 45 -2.47 -2.21 9.40
C THR A 45 -3.53 -2.97 10.21
N PRO A 46 -4.45 -2.27 10.93
CA PRO A 46 -5.50 -2.92 11.70
C PRO A 46 -6.27 -3.98 10.93
N GLY A 47 -6.44 -5.15 11.53
CA GLY A 47 -7.12 -6.29 10.95
C GLY A 47 -6.25 -7.22 10.10
N PHE A 48 -4.94 -6.90 9.90
CA PHE A 48 -4.08 -7.67 9.01
C PHE A 48 -2.77 -8.07 9.69
N GLY A 49 -2.20 -9.18 9.22
CA GLY A 49 -0.92 -9.69 9.71
C GLY A 49 -0.90 -9.85 11.23
N ASP A 50 0.12 -9.32 11.88
CA ASP A 50 0.27 -9.38 13.35
C ASP A 50 -0.66 -8.39 14.07
N ALA A 51 -1.33 -7.49 13.33
CA ALA A 51 -2.37 -6.59 13.81
C ALA A 51 -3.80 -7.12 13.57
N ALA A 52 -3.99 -8.42 13.29
CA ALA A 52 -5.30 -9.02 13.01
C ALA A 52 -6.36 -8.80 14.12
N GLN A 53 -5.92 -8.58 15.37
CA GLN A 53 -6.81 -8.30 16.51
C GLN A 53 -6.91 -6.81 16.85
N VAL A 54 -6.22 -5.94 16.11
CA VAL A 54 -6.33 -4.49 16.29
C VAL A 54 -7.54 -4.00 15.52
N GLU A 55 -8.46 -3.35 16.20
CA GLU A 55 -9.66 -2.78 15.60
C GLU A 55 -9.38 -1.42 14.92
N GLY A 56 -10.35 -0.92 14.12
CA GLY A 56 -10.22 0.36 13.43
C GLY A 56 -10.03 0.19 11.92
N TYR A 57 -11.05 -0.35 11.25
CA TYR A 57 -10.98 -0.80 9.85
C TYR A 57 -11.45 0.23 8.82
N THR A 58 -11.90 1.43 9.24
CA THR A 58 -12.22 2.52 8.31
C THR A 58 -10.93 3.19 7.81
N VAL A 59 -10.99 3.86 6.65
CA VAL A 59 -9.83 4.63 6.15
C VAL A 59 -9.37 5.66 7.20
N GLU A 60 -10.30 6.37 7.83
CA GLU A 60 -10.00 7.33 8.90
C GLU A 60 -9.24 6.70 10.07
N ALA A 61 -9.74 5.56 10.60
CA ALA A 61 -9.11 4.87 11.71
C ALA A 61 -7.73 4.31 11.35
N MET A 62 -7.56 3.77 10.13
CA MET A 62 -6.24 3.35 9.65
C MET A 62 -5.26 4.52 9.59
N VAL A 63 -5.69 5.69 9.12
CA VAL A 63 -4.87 6.91 9.10
C VAL A 63 -4.43 7.28 10.51
N GLU A 64 -5.35 7.30 11.51
CA GLU A 64 -5.02 7.57 12.92
C GLU A 64 -3.98 6.59 13.48
N HIS A 65 -4.16 5.30 13.21
CA HIS A 65 -3.23 4.27 13.67
C HIS A 65 -1.84 4.42 13.04
N VAL A 66 -1.77 4.74 11.75
CA VAL A 66 -0.50 4.94 11.03
C VAL A 66 0.21 6.19 11.52
N ASP A 67 -0.48 7.33 11.61
CA ASP A 67 0.07 8.59 12.12
C ASP A 67 0.61 8.41 13.55
N HIS A 68 -0.19 7.80 14.42
CA HIS A 68 0.23 7.51 15.80
C HIS A 68 1.47 6.61 15.84
N CYS A 69 1.52 5.56 15.02
CA CYS A 69 2.67 4.66 14.95
C CYS A 69 3.95 5.40 14.52
N ILE A 70 3.88 6.23 13.48
CA ILE A 70 5.02 7.03 12.99
C ILE A 70 5.53 7.97 14.09
N ARG A 71 4.62 8.65 14.80
CA ARG A 71 4.97 9.57 15.92
C ARG A 71 5.56 8.83 17.10
N GLU A 72 5.02 7.68 17.50
CA GLU A 72 5.58 6.86 18.58
C GLU A 72 6.99 6.34 18.27
N LEU A 73 7.27 6.06 16.98
CA LEU A 73 8.59 5.67 16.50
C LEU A 73 9.59 6.85 16.47
N GLY A 74 9.12 8.08 16.69
CA GLY A 74 9.95 9.28 16.68
C GLY A 74 10.50 9.65 15.31
N LEU A 75 9.83 9.23 14.23
CA LEU A 75 10.28 9.50 12.88
C LEU A 75 9.97 10.95 12.48
N THR A 76 10.95 11.62 11.88
CA THR A 76 10.85 13.05 11.52
C THR A 76 11.12 13.33 10.03
N ASN A 77 11.53 12.31 9.27
CA ASN A 77 11.82 12.41 7.84
C ASN A 77 11.44 11.09 7.16
N CYS A 78 10.20 11.00 6.65
CA CYS A 78 9.62 9.78 6.12
C CYS A 78 9.12 9.93 4.69
N VAL A 79 9.31 8.89 3.90
CA VAL A 79 8.54 8.61 2.70
C VAL A 79 7.49 7.56 3.05
N LEU A 80 6.21 7.92 2.94
CA LEU A 80 5.11 6.99 3.18
C LEU A 80 4.82 6.20 1.91
N VAL A 81 4.83 4.87 2.02
CA VAL A 81 4.60 3.97 0.90
C VAL A 81 3.29 3.22 1.10
N GLY A 82 2.31 3.45 0.24
CA GLY A 82 1.02 2.77 0.28
C GLY A 82 0.82 1.86 -0.92
N HIS A 83 0.49 0.59 -0.67
CA HIS A 83 0.19 -0.38 -1.72
C HIS A 83 -1.30 -0.70 -1.75
N SER A 84 -1.96 -0.55 -2.91
CA SER A 84 -3.36 -0.88 -3.12
C SER A 84 -4.29 -0.15 -2.13
N MET A 85 -5.02 -0.87 -1.29
CA MET A 85 -5.86 -0.36 -0.22
C MET A 85 -5.19 0.77 0.58
N THR A 86 -3.96 0.55 1.02
CA THR A 86 -3.23 1.53 1.83
C THR A 86 -2.69 2.71 1.03
N GLY A 87 -2.76 2.68 -0.30
CA GLY A 87 -2.55 3.85 -1.14
C GLY A 87 -3.58 4.94 -0.85
N LYS A 88 -4.87 4.60 -0.70
CA LYS A 88 -5.91 5.54 -0.25
C LYS A 88 -5.59 6.09 1.16
N VAL A 89 -5.18 5.23 2.09
CA VAL A 89 -4.77 5.64 3.45
C VAL A 89 -3.61 6.63 3.40
N ALA A 90 -2.59 6.38 2.57
CA ALA A 90 -1.44 7.27 2.41
C ALA A 90 -1.82 8.65 1.88
N VAL A 91 -2.70 8.72 0.88
CA VAL A 91 -3.20 9.99 0.32
C VAL A 91 -3.99 10.78 1.36
N VAL A 92 -4.89 10.12 2.10
CA VAL A 92 -5.68 10.78 3.15
C VAL A 92 -4.78 11.26 4.28
N LEU A 93 -3.77 10.49 4.70
CA LEU A 93 -2.81 10.92 5.70
C LEU A 93 -2.01 12.14 5.22
N ALA A 94 -1.51 12.12 3.99
CA ALA A 94 -0.76 13.24 3.42
C ALA A 94 -1.57 14.53 3.33
N SER A 95 -2.89 14.46 3.10
CA SER A 95 -3.76 15.62 3.08
C SER A 95 -3.84 16.37 4.42
N ARG A 96 -3.49 15.70 5.53
CA ARG A 96 -3.38 16.29 6.88
C ARG A 96 -2.07 17.05 7.11
N ARG A 97 -1.15 17.01 6.17
CA ARG A 97 0.15 17.72 6.17
C ARG A 97 1.00 17.43 7.41
N PRO A 98 1.25 16.16 7.77
CA PRO A 98 2.07 15.87 8.93
C PRO A 98 3.53 16.35 8.71
N ASP A 99 4.15 16.83 9.76
CA ASP A 99 5.47 17.46 9.77
C ASP A 99 6.64 16.49 9.50
N TYR A 100 6.42 15.21 9.70
CA TYR A 100 7.41 14.15 9.45
C TYR A 100 7.46 13.68 7.99
N LEU A 101 6.45 14.01 7.17
CA LEU A 101 6.33 13.50 5.82
C LEU A 101 7.12 14.34 4.82
N THR A 102 7.90 13.68 3.96
CA THR A 102 8.72 14.34 2.94
C THR A 102 8.37 13.90 1.51
N GLY A 103 7.60 12.83 1.37
CA GLY A 103 7.13 12.35 0.07
C GLY A 103 6.26 11.11 0.19
N LEU A 104 5.64 10.72 -0.93
CA LEU A 104 4.81 9.51 -1.02
C LEU A 104 5.26 8.63 -2.17
N VAL A 105 5.15 7.31 -1.97
CA VAL A 105 5.17 6.33 -3.05
C VAL A 105 3.86 5.56 -3.01
N LEU A 106 3.11 5.60 -4.09
CA LEU A 106 1.83 4.93 -4.24
C LEU A 106 1.99 3.78 -5.23
N VAL A 107 1.92 2.55 -4.74
CA VAL A 107 2.10 1.33 -5.53
C VAL A 107 0.74 0.74 -5.84
N ALA A 108 0.33 0.71 -7.10
CA ALA A 108 -0.99 0.24 -7.53
C ALA A 108 -2.13 0.74 -6.60
N PRO A 109 -2.24 2.05 -6.34
CA PRO A 109 -3.10 2.53 -5.27
C PRO A 109 -4.59 2.40 -5.60
N SER A 110 -5.40 2.08 -4.61
CA SER A 110 -6.82 2.40 -4.63
C SER A 110 -6.98 3.93 -4.68
N PRO A 111 -7.83 4.47 -5.57
CA PRO A 111 -7.98 5.92 -5.71
C PRO A 111 -8.60 6.55 -4.45
N PRO A 112 -8.40 7.84 -4.21
CA PRO A 112 -9.03 8.54 -3.09
C PRO A 112 -10.56 8.61 -3.21
N GLY A 113 -11.11 8.56 -4.42
CA GLY A 113 -12.53 8.36 -4.68
C GLY A 113 -12.94 6.89 -4.59
N PRO A 114 -14.21 6.57 -4.92
CA PRO A 114 -14.67 5.19 -4.97
C PRO A 114 -13.84 4.36 -5.96
N GLN A 115 -13.37 3.19 -5.52
CA GLN A 115 -12.69 2.25 -6.39
C GLN A 115 -13.71 1.58 -7.32
N PRO A 116 -13.49 1.59 -8.64
CA PRO A 116 -14.32 0.84 -9.57
C PRO A 116 -14.29 -0.66 -9.21
N MET A 117 -15.46 -1.20 -8.96
CA MET A 117 -15.66 -2.63 -8.64
C MET A 117 -17.10 -2.97 -8.97
N SER A 118 -17.33 -4.03 -9.73
CA SER A 118 -18.69 -4.50 -10.04
C SER A 118 -19.37 -5.07 -8.78
N ASP A 119 -20.70 -5.13 -8.76
CA ASP A 119 -21.42 -5.74 -7.66
C ASP A 119 -21.11 -7.24 -7.56
N ALA A 120 -20.88 -7.93 -8.69
CA ALA A 120 -20.49 -9.34 -8.72
C ALA A 120 -19.12 -9.58 -8.07
N ASP A 121 -18.11 -8.75 -8.40
CA ASP A 121 -16.78 -8.85 -7.77
C ASP A 121 -16.87 -8.54 -6.27
N ARG A 122 -17.70 -7.60 -5.89
CA ARG A 122 -17.92 -7.24 -4.49
C ARG A 122 -18.57 -8.38 -3.71
N ASP A 123 -19.57 -9.04 -4.29
CA ASP A 123 -20.22 -10.18 -3.67
C ASP A 123 -19.27 -11.38 -3.56
N GLN A 124 -18.43 -11.61 -4.56
CA GLN A 124 -17.37 -12.61 -4.51
C GLN A 124 -16.38 -12.32 -3.37
N GLN A 125 -15.91 -11.08 -3.26
CA GLN A 125 -15.01 -10.69 -2.18
C GLN A 125 -15.67 -10.79 -0.79
N ARG A 126 -16.95 -10.47 -0.64
CA ARG A 126 -17.68 -10.65 0.62
C ARG A 126 -17.77 -12.10 1.06
N ALA A 127 -17.87 -13.01 0.08
CA ALA A 127 -17.96 -14.46 0.34
C ALA A 127 -16.64 -15.07 0.79
N TYR A 128 -15.53 -14.34 0.68
CA TYR A 128 -14.21 -14.80 1.10
C TYR A 128 -14.21 -15.29 2.55
N ALA A 129 -13.84 -16.55 2.75
CA ALA A 129 -13.84 -17.24 4.05
C ALA A 129 -12.44 -17.64 4.53
N LYS A 130 -11.39 -17.15 3.85
CA LYS A 130 -9.96 -17.40 4.14
C LYS A 130 -9.57 -18.88 4.23
N THR A 131 -10.29 -19.74 3.53
CA THR A 131 -9.83 -21.11 3.32
C THR A 131 -8.57 -21.12 2.46
N ARG A 132 -7.79 -22.19 2.56
CA ARG A 132 -6.55 -22.25 1.75
C ARG A 132 -6.82 -22.14 0.25
N PRO A 133 -7.80 -22.85 -0.36
CA PRO A 133 -8.10 -22.68 -1.79
C PRO A 133 -8.50 -21.25 -2.16
N GLU A 134 -9.27 -20.55 -1.33
CA GLU A 134 -9.65 -19.16 -1.58
C GLU A 134 -8.45 -18.20 -1.47
N ALA A 135 -7.57 -18.44 -0.50
CA ALA A 135 -6.36 -17.65 -0.35
C ALA A 135 -5.39 -17.86 -1.51
N GLU A 136 -5.26 -19.10 -2.00
CA GLU A 136 -4.49 -19.42 -3.20
C GLU A 136 -5.06 -18.72 -4.43
N ALA A 137 -6.37 -18.82 -4.67
CA ALA A 137 -7.03 -18.14 -5.77
C ALA A 137 -6.85 -16.62 -5.70
N PHE A 138 -7.04 -16.01 -4.54
CA PHE A 138 -6.87 -14.58 -4.32
C PHE A 138 -5.43 -14.11 -4.64
N VAL A 139 -4.42 -14.84 -4.16
CA VAL A 139 -3.01 -14.51 -4.42
C VAL A 139 -2.66 -14.70 -5.89
N ASP A 140 -3.12 -15.78 -6.53
CA ASP A 140 -2.83 -16.09 -7.93
C ASP A 140 -3.53 -15.11 -8.88
N GLU A 141 -4.77 -14.69 -8.60
CA GLU A 141 -5.50 -13.66 -9.33
C GLU A 141 -4.86 -12.28 -9.17
N SER A 142 -4.28 -11.99 -8.00
CA SER A 142 -3.58 -10.73 -7.74
C SER A 142 -2.17 -10.68 -8.35
N SER A 143 -1.57 -11.83 -8.62
CA SER A 143 -0.26 -11.92 -9.23
C SER A 143 -0.36 -12.39 -10.68
N THR A 144 -0.36 -11.50 -11.64
CA THR A 144 -0.43 -11.84 -13.07
C THR A 144 0.67 -12.82 -13.50
N LEU A 145 1.86 -12.71 -12.90
CA LEU A 145 2.95 -13.69 -13.04
C LEU A 145 3.05 -14.52 -11.76
N ARG A 146 3.38 -15.80 -11.92
CA ARG A 146 3.58 -16.68 -10.76
C ARG A 146 4.68 -16.14 -9.85
N LEU A 147 4.36 -15.99 -8.57
CA LEU A 147 5.33 -15.66 -7.53
C LEU A 147 6.30 -16.85 -7.29
N PRO A 148 7.53 -16.59 -6.83
CA PRO A 148 8.38 -17.62 -6.25
C PRO A 148 7.62 -18.38 -5.14
N ASP A 149 7.84 -19.70 -5.05
CA ASP A 149 7.00 -20.56 -4.19
C ASP A 149 7.03 -20.15 -2.71
N ASP A 150 8.17 -19.74 -2.20
CA ASP A 150 8.33 -19.23 -0.82
C ASP A 150 7.60 -17.91 -0.59
N VAL A 151 7.65 -16.99 -1.55
CA VAL A 151 6.94 -15.70 -1.51
C VAL A 151 5.42 -15.93 -1.60
N ARG A 152 5.00 -16.85 -2.50
CA ARG A 152 3.59 -17.22 -2.66
C ARG A 152 3.01 -17.81 -1.37
N GLU A 153 3.73 -18.73 -0.71
CA GLU A 153 3.28 -19.32 0.56
C GLU A 153 3.14 -18.27 1.67
N VAL A 154 4.02 -17.28 1.72
CA VAL A 154 3.89 -16.15 2.66
C VAL A 154 2.63 -15.35 2.38
N ALA A 155 2.35 -15.01 1.13
CA ALA A 155 1.14 -14.28 0.74
C ALA A 155 -0.15 -15.04 1.07
N ILE A 156 -0.18 -16.35 0.79
CA ILE A 156 -1.31 -17.23 1.13
C ILE A 156 -1.53 -17.29 2.64
N ALA A 157 -0.46 -17.48 3.41
CA ALA A 157 -0.53 -17.52 4.87
C ALA A 157 -1.03 -16.18 5.46
N ASP A 158 -0.66 -15.05 4.88
CA ASP A 158 -1.18 -13.74 5.29
C ASP A 158 -2.67 -13.59 4.97
N ALA A 159 -3.09 -13.98 3.77
CA ALA A 159 -4.49 -13.98 3.36
C ALA A 159 -5.38 -14.88 4.25
N GLN A 160 -4.83 -15.97 4.79
CA GLN A 160 -5.57 -16.86 5.70
C GLN A 160 -5.69 -16.33 7.14
N ARG A 161 -4.76 -15.48 7.60
CA ARG A 161 -4.73 -15.01 9.00
C ARG A 161 -5.35 -13.64 9.25
N LEU A 162 -5.83 -12.97 8.20
CA LEU A 162 -6.51 -11.68 8.31
C LEU A 162 -7.80 -11.76 9.16
N ASN A 163 -8.25 -10.61 9.64
CA ASN A 163 -9.57 -10.46 10.24
C ASN A 163 -10.63 -10.29 9.14
N LEU A 164 -11.66 -11.13 9.13
CA LEU A 164 -12.72 -11.05 8.11
C LEU A 164 -13.57 -9.79 8.22
N ASP A 165 -13.71 -9.20 9.40
CA ASP A 165 -14.44 -7.95 9.56
C ASP A 165 -13.65 -6.77 8.96
N ALA A 166 -12.32 -6.79 9.08
CA ALA A 166 -11.46 -5.81 8.40
C ALA A 166 -11.52 -5.96 6.88
N TRP A 167 -11.49 -7.20 6.37
CA TRP A 167 -11.67 -7.49 4.95
C TRP A 167 -13.01 -6.95 4.44
N ARG A 168 -14.11 -7.29 5.11
CA ARG A 168 -15.46 -6.84 4.74
C ARG A 168 -15.62 -5.33 4.87
N ALA A 169 -15.04 -4.71 5.89
CA ALA A 169 -15.07 -3.26 6.07
C ALA A 169 -14.43 -2.54 4.87
N TRP A 170 -13.35 -3.07 4.30
CA TRP A 170 -12.79 -2.54 3.06
C TRP A 170 -13.72 -2.76 1.87
N VAL A 171 -14.20 -3.97 1.66
CA VAL A 171 -15.07 -4.33 0.53
C VAL A 171 -16.36 -3.51 0.54
N ASP A 172 -16.98 -3.35 1.70
CA ASP A 172 -18.30 -2.71 1.83
C ASP A 172 -18.25 -1.20 2.00
N HIS A 173 -17.19 -0.67 2.59
CA HIS A 173 -17.07 0.74 2.97
C HIS A 173 -15.82 1.39 2.41
N GLY A 174 -14.62 1.02 2.85
CA GLY A 174 -13.38 1.72 2.54
C GLY A 174 -13.11 1.89 1.04
N SER A 175 -13.41 0.87 0.23
CA SER A 175 -13.30 0.95 -1.23
C SER A 175 -14.30 1.92 -1.87
N ARG A 176 -15.41 2.22 -1.21
CA ARG A 176 -16.48 3.12 -1.67
C ARG A 176 -16.34 4.54 -1.13
N GLU A 177 -15.52 4.77 -0.11
CA GLU A 177 -15.33 6.10 0.46
C GLU A 177 -14.80 7.07 -0.59
N ASP A 178 -15.39 8.26 -0.62
CA ASP A 178 -14.96 9.37 -1.47
C ASP A 178 -14.35 10.48 -0.61
N TRP A 179 -13.03 10.62 -0.72
CA TRP A 179 -12.23 11.62 -0.03
C TRP A 179 -11.89 12.82 -0.92
N THR A 180 -12.20 12.79 -2.22
CA THR A 180 -11.72 13.76 -3.23
C THR A 180 -12.00 15.20 -2.83
N ALA A 181 -13.22 15.50 -2.37
CA ALA A 181 -13.59 16.85 -1.95
C ALA A 181 -12.89 17.33 -0.66
N ARG A 182 -12.30 16.41 0.12
CA ARG A 182 -11.70 16.69 1.44
C ARG A 182 -10.17 16.80 1.39
N LEU A 183 -9.53 16.32 0.33
CA LEU A 183 -8.06 16.27 0.23
C LEU A 183 -7.44 17.67 0.13
N GLY A 184 -8.08 18.59 -0.56
CA GLY A 184 -7.45 19.84 -0.96
C GLY A 184 -6.25 19.60 -1.89
N THR A 185 -5.31 20.53 -1.92
CA THR A 185 -4.06 20.39 -2.67
C THR A 185 -2.96 19.82 -1.79
N ILE A 186 -2.30 18.77 -2.25
CA ILE A 186 -1.20 18.09 -1.53
C ILE A 186 0.12 18.51 -2.20
N ASP A 187 0.99 19.11 -1.41
CA ASP A 187 2.26 19.70 -1.89
C ASP A 187 3.49 18.83 -1.58
N TYR A 188 3.30 17.59 -1.21
CA TYR A 188 4.39 16.62 -1.13
C TYR A 188 4.66 16.02 -2.52
N PRO A 189 5.95 15.76 -2.87
CA PRO A 189 6.26 15.00 -4.06
C PRO A 189 5.65 13.59 -3.94
N VAL A 190 5.11 13.09 -5.05
CA VAL A 190 4.54 11.74 -5.12
C VAL A 190 5.06 10.99 -6.34
N LEU A 191 5.46 9.74 -6.11
CA LEU A 191 5.69 8.73 -7.14
C LEU A 191 4.50 7.76 -7.12
N LEU A 192 3.78 7.64 -8.22
CA LEU A 192 2.77 6.62 -8.42
C LEU A 192 3.31 5.55 -9.38
N VAL A 193 3.26 4.29 -8.96
CA VAL A 193 3.74 3.15 -9.75
C VAL A 193 2.57 2.25 -10.09
N CYS A 194 2.36 2.02 -11.38
CA CYS A 194 1.38 1.05 -11.90
C CYS A 194 2.09 -0.21 -12.41
N GLY A 195 1.43 -1.36 -12.30
CA GLY A 195 1.80 -2.54 -13.04
C GLY A 195 1.16 -2.51 -14.44
N GLU A 196 1.90 -2.86 -15.49
CA GLU A 196 1.36 -2.87 -16.86
C GLU A 196 0.15 -3.81 -17.02
N LEU A 197 0.15 -4.90 -16.26
CA LEU A 197 -0.85 -5.97 -16.33
C LEU A 197 -1.80 -5.98 -15.11
N ASP A 198 -1.82 -4.89 -14.33
CA ASP A 198 -2.68 -4.78 -13.16
C ASP A 198 -4.10 -4.35 -13.56
N GLU A 199 -5.07 -5.23 -13.36
CA GLU A 199 -6.49 -5.01 -13.63
C GLU A 199 -7.32 -4.78 -12.35
N GLN A 200 -6.69 -4.80 -11.15
CA GLN A 200 -7.41 -4.70 -9.87
C GLN A 200 -7.68 -3.26 -9.43
N VAL A 201 -6.92 -2.31 -9.95
CA VAL A 201 -7.06 -0.88 -9.67
C VAL A 201 -7.08 -0.09 -10.98
N PRO A 202 -7.50 1.18 -10.95
CA PRO A 202 -7.47 2.01 -12.16
C PRO A 202 -6.10 2.05 -12.81
N GLY A 203 -6.06 1.94 -14.15
CA GLY A 203 -4.83 2.02 -14.92
C GLY A 203 -4.21 3.43 -14.93
N PRO A 204 -3.02 3.59 -15.58
CA PRO A 204 -2.21 4.80 -15.50
C PRO A 204 -2.97 6.10 -15.84
N GLU A 205 -3.76 6.11 -16.91
CA GLU A 205 -4.51 7.29 -17.32
C GLU A 205 -5.58 7.70 -16.30
N GLU A 206 -6.28 6.74 -15.73
CA GLU A 206 -7.28 7.00 -14.70
C GLU A 206 -6.62 7.45 -13.41
N GLN A 207 -5.48 6.86 -13.03
CA GLN A 207 -4.70 7.29 -11.86
C GLN A 207 -4.22 8.74 -12.00
N ARG A 208 -3.84 9.18 -13.22
CA ARG A 208 -3.50 10.59 -13.46
C ARG A 208 -4.68 11.51 -13.18
N ARG A 209 -5.88 11.13 -13.65
CA ARG A 209 -7.09 11.95 -13.52
C ARG A 209 -7.68 11.97 -12.11
N THR A 210 -7.49 10.91 -11.35
CA THR A 210 -8.13 10.72 -10.03
C THR A 210 -7.15 10.90 -8.88
N THR A 211 -6.18 10.01 -8.75
CA THR A 211 -5.26 10.00 -7.60
C THR A 211 -4.28 11.16 -7.65
N LEU A 212 -3.64 11.38 -8.82
CA LEU A 212 -2.63 12.44 -8.94
C LEU A 212 -3.22 13.84 -9.09
N ALA A 213 -4.50 13.99 -9.33
CA ALA A 213 -5.15 15.30 -9.46
C ALA A 213 -5.05 16.18 -8.19
N ALA A 214 -4.85 15.57 -7.02
CA ALA A 214 -4.69 16.29 -5.76
C ALA A 214 -3.25 16.80 -5.51
N PHE A 215 -2.25 16.35 -6.30
CA PHE A 215 -0.83 16.63 -6.07
C PHE A 215 -0.27 17.70 -7.00
N THR A 216 0.56 18.60 -6.46
CA THR A 216 1.25 19.63 -7.25
C THR A 216 2.52 19.11 -7.92
N HIS A 217 3.17 18.10 -7.32
CA HIS A 217 4.41 17.47 -7.78
C HIS A 217 4.23 15.97 -7.88
N SER A 218 4.04 15.45 -9.09
CA SER A 218 3.75 14.03 -9.30
C SER A 218 4.52 13.43 -10.46
N THR A 219 4.99 12.20 -10.26
CA THR A 219 5.56 11.34 -11.28
C THR A 219 4.75 10.04 -11.33
N LEU A 220 4.50 9.52 -12.53
CA LEU A 220 3.87 8.23 -12.74
C LEU A 220 4.78 7.34 -13.58
N GLU A 221 5.06 6.16 -13.05
CA GLU A 221 5.87 5.12 -13.69
C GLU A 221 5.04 3.84 -13.88
N VAL A 222 5.36 3.09 -14.93
CA VAL A 222 4.73 1.80 -15.22
C VAL A 222 5.81 0.73 -15.25
N ILE A 223 5.67 -0.33 -14.43
CA ILE A 223 6.56 -1.48 -14.47
C ILE A 223 6.04 -2.48 -15.51
N PRO A 224 6.82 -2.77 -16.56
CA PRO A 224 6.42 -3.73 -17.59
C PRO A 224 6.24 -5.15 -17.01
N ASN A 225 5.26 -5.88 -17.54
CA ASN A 225 4.94 -7.25 -17.14
C ASN A 225 4.65 -7.43 -15.64
N ALA A 226 4.30 -6.38 -14.91
CA ALA A 226 3.93 -6.44 -13.51
C ALA A 226 2.41 -6.44 -13.34
N GLY A 227 1.90 -7.28 -12.45
CA GLY A 227 0.53 -7.25 -11.97
C GLY A 227 0.39 -6.43 -10.68
N HIS A 228 -0.60 -6.77 -9.84
CA HIS A 228 -0.92 -6.01 -8.64
C HIS A 228 0.11 -6.15 -7.51
N LEU A 229 0.74 -7.31 -7.36
CA LEU A 229 1.64 -7.61 -6.25
C LEU A 229 3.10 -7.21 -6.53
N MET A 230 3.34 -6.01 -7.09
CA MET A 230 4.67 -5.53 -7.49
C MET A 230 5.77 -5.66 -6.42
N PRO A 231 5.52 -5.44 -5.12
CA PRO A 231 6.55 -5.63 -4.10
C PRO A 231 7.08 -7.07 -4.03
N MET A 232 6.26 -8.04 -4.46
CA MET A 232 6.59 -9.47 -4.48
C MET A 232 7.03 -9.95 -5.87
N GLN A 233 6.47 -9.38 -6.95
CA GLN A 233 6.71 -9.82 -8.33
C GLN A 233 7.95 -9.18 -8.95
N THR A 234 8.12 -7.89 -8.74
CA THR A 234 9.15 -7.05 -9.38
C THR A 234 9.92 -6.22 -8.35
N PRO A 235 10.39 -6.85 -7.24
CA PRO A 235 10.92 -6.12 -6.10
C PRO A 235 12.11 -5.21 -6.46
N GLN A 236 13.02 -5.67 -7.32
CA GLN A 236 14.18 -4.89 -7.74
C GLN A 236 13.79 -3.67 -8.57
N ALA A 237 12.84 -3.82 -9.51
CA ALA A 237 12.38 -2.71 -10.34
C ALA A 237 11.67 -1.65 -9.51
N LEU A 238 10.79 -2.09 -8.59
CA LEU A 238 10.10 -1.20 -7.66
C LEU A 238 11.09 -0.46 -6.76
N ALA A 239 12.01 -1.18 -6.12
CA ALA A 239 13.02 -0.56 -5.24
C ALA A 239 13.86 0.49 -5.98
N LYS A 240 14.28 0.22 -7.23
CA LYS A 240 15.01 1.18 -8.04
C LYS A 240 14.25 2.50 -8.24
N LEU A 241 12.96 2.43 -8.53
CA LEU A 241 12.09 3.62 -8.66
C LEU A 241 11.99 4.37 -7.33
N MET A 242 11.78 3.65 -6.22
CA MET A 242 11.70 4.23 -4.88
C MET A 242 13.00 4.94 -4.47
N LEU A 243 14.17 4.32 -4.71
CA LEU A 243 15.47 4.91 -4.41
C LEU A 243 15.75 6.15 -5.26
N THR A 244 15.42 6.11 -6.55
CA THR A 244 15.56 7.27 -7.45
C THR A 244 14.70 8.43 -6.96
N PHE A 245 13.42 8.16 -6.63
CA PHE A 245 12.51 9.15 -6.10
C PHE A 245 13.00 9.76 -4.78
N ALA A 246 13.47 8.94 -3.84
CA ALA A 246 13.97 9.43 -2.55
C ALA A 246 15.18 10.36 -2.73
N ARG A 247 16.12 10.00 -3.60
CA ARG A 247 17.32 10.82 -3.89
C ARG A 247 16.99 12.14 -4.56
N GLU A 248 16.06 12.13 -5.51
CA GLU A 248 15.79 13.31 -6.34
C GLU A 248 14.79 14.28 -5.69
N GLN A 249 13.84 13.77 -4.91
CA GLN A 249 12.69 14.53 -4.44
C GLN A 249 12.62 14.71 -2.91
N CYS A 250 13.26 13.83 -2.13
CA CYS A 250 13.09 13.79 -0.67
C CYS A 250 14.41 14.03 0.10
N SER A 251 15.55 14.18 -0.58
CA SER A 251 16.82 14.51 0.06
C SER A 251 16.88 16.04 0.32
N LYS A 252 16.63 16.42 1.56
CA LYS A 252 16.86 17.79 2.06
C LYS A 252 17.78 17.78 3.26
#